data_3c33c858e2edc5366784ab5aec09d6b6
#
_entry.id   3c33c858e2edc5366784ab5aec09d6b6
#
_cell.length_a   1.000
_cell.length_b   1.000
_cell.length_c   1.000
_cell.angle_alpha   90.00
_cell.angle_beta   90.00
_cell.angle_gamma   90.00
#
_symmetry.space_group_name_H-M   'P 1'
#
loop_
_entity.id
_entity.type
_entity.pdbx_description
1 polymer ?
#
loop_
_entity_poly.entity_id
_entity_poly.type
_entity_poly.pdbx_seq_one_letter_code
_entity_poly.pdbx_strand_id
1 'polypeptide(L)'
;MQNPQKIAVVGSGLVGTLLAIYLKRQGHTVHVYDRSPDIRTVEFSGRSINLVMSTRGWKAMEDVGLDDEIRKIGIPVDKRAIHLKDGKLNYQYYGKDGEAIFSLSRGVLNRRMIDLAEAEGVVFFFEHKIWDVTLATATLHIGETERGEWTELQYDKVFGADGAFSRIRHRMQRQSMFDYSQEFMKIGYKELHIPANPDGTHKIDQNSLHIWPRGNFMLMALANLDGSFTCTLFMPFEGENSFEQLKDEAALVAFFANYFPDTAAVIPDLVRDFFKNPTSYLAIMKCYPWTFEDKVALIGDASHAIVPFYGHGMNAGFEDITVLSEMMTKYGDDWETIFAEYQKSRKPNADAIAELSLRNFIEMSTKTADEKFLLQKKIEKWFSDKHPDKWMPLYSRVTFSLQPYSEALAIGDFQNQIMEQVMQMPNIETIWNSEEVENKIIDLLK
;
A
#
# COMPACT_ATOMS: atom_id res chain seq x y z
N MET A 1 9.66 -28.24 16.25
CA MET A 1 9.66 -26.89 16.87
C MET A 1 11.01 -26.30 16.59
N GLN A 2 11.06 -25.06 16.12
CA GLN A 2 12.32 -24.34 15.91
C GLN A 2 13.00 -24.07 17.25
N ASN A 3 14.33 -23.96 17.25
CA ASN A 3 15.05 -23.53 18.44
C ASN A 3 14.71 -22.08 18.77
N PRO A 4 14.28 -21.75 20.01
CA PRO A 4 13.99 -20.37 20.41
C PRO A 4 15.20 -19.47 20.15
N GLN A 5 14.97 -18.37 19.44
CA GLN A 5 15.99 -17.38 19.17
C GLN A 5 15.59 -16.01 19.75
N LYS A 6 16.58 -15.18 20.02
CA LYS A 6 16.39 -13.78 20.41
C LYS A 6 16.45 -12.93 19.17
N ILE A 7 15.33 -12.36 18.76
CA ILE A 7 15.18 -11.63 17.50
C ILE A 7 14.85 -10.17 17.77
N ALA A 8 15.53 -9.27 17.07
CA ALA A 8 15.18 -7.85 17.06
C ALA A 8 14.43 -7.48 15.77
N VAL A 9 13.36 -6.73 15.92
CA VAL A 9 12.65 -6.06 14.82
C VAL A 9 12.84 -4.56 14.97
N VAL A 10 13.39 -3.92 13.96
CA VAL A 10 13.62 -2.47 13.96
C VAL A 10 12.47 -1.81 13.18
N GLY A 11 11.63 -1.07 13.90
CA GLY A 11 10.41 -0.43 13.40
C GLY A 11 9.13 -1.06 13.94
N SER A 12 8.33 -0.29 14.68
CA SER A 12 7.01 -0.67 15.22
C SER A 12 5.85 -0.27 14.28
N GLY A 13 6.13 -0.10 12.99
CA GLY A 13 5.10 0.06 11.97
C GLY A 13 4.30 -1.23 11.78
N LEU A 14 3.26 -1.19 10.95
CA LEU A 14 2.35 -2.32 10.74
C LEU A 14 3.06 -3.63 10.38
N VAL A 15 4.03 -3.56 9.46
CA VAL A 15 4.79 -4.74 9.01
C VAL A 15 5.67 -5.28 10.13
N GLY A 16 6.42 -4.41 10.83
CA GLY A 16 7.28 -4.84 11.93
C GLY A 16 6.50 -5.43 13.11
N THR A 17 5.35 -4.83 13.45
CA THR A 17 4.48 -5.34 14.52
C THR A 17 3.85 -6.68 14.16
N LEU A 18 3.36 -6.86 12.93
CA LEU A 18 2.82 -8.14 12.48
C LEU A 18 3.91 -9.22 12.44
N LEU A 19 5.09 -8.89 11.92
CA LEU A 19 6.24 -9.81 11.95
C LEU A 19 6.57 -10.25 13.37
N ALA A 20 6.56 -9.31 14.33
CA ALA A 20 6.82 -9.62 15.73
C ALA A 20 5.82 -10.63 16.32
N ILE A 21 4.53 -10.52 15.97
CA ILE A 21 3.48 -11.49 16.35
C ILE A 21 3.79 -12.87 15.76
N TYR A 22 4.08 -12.94 14.45
CA TYR A 22 4.43 -14.21 13.81
C TYR A 22 5.62 -14.89 14.45
N LEU A 23 6.72 -14.17 14.67
CA LEU A 23 7.93 -14.68 15.30
C LEU A 23 7.68 -15.13 16.75
N LYS A 24 6.88 -14.37 17.49
CA LYS A 24 6.51 -14.73 18.87
C LYS A 24 5.73 -16.03 18.93
N ARG A 25 4.77 -16.22 18.04
CA ARG A 25 3.97 -17.45 17.93
C ARG A 25 4.79 -18.68 17.54
N GLN A 26 5.91 -18.47 16.87
CA GLN A 26 6.86 -19.56 16.57
C GLN A 26 7.79 -19.88 17.75
N GLY A 27 7.65 -19.18 18.88
CA GLY A 27 8.37 -19.47 20.11
C GLY A 27 9.65 -18.65 20.31
N HIS A 28 9.90 -17.65 19.46
CA HIS A 28 11.07 -16.79 19.62
C HIS A 28 10.87 -15.71 20.71
N THR A 29 11.98 -15.18 21.25
CA THR A 29 11.97 -13.98 22.06
C THR A 29 12.12 -12.77 21.15
N VAL A 30 11.11 -11.90 21.13
CA VAL A 30 11.02 -10.79 20.16
C VAL A 30 11.05 -9.45 20.86
N HIS A 31 11.98 -8.60 20.45
CA HIS A 31 12.14 -7.22 20.86
C HIS A 31 11.92 -6.29 19.66
N VAL A 32 11.05 -5.30 19.80
CA VAL A 32 10.76 -4.30 18.77
C VAL A 32 11.31 -2.95 19.20
N TYR A 33 12.10 -2.31 18.32
CA TYR A 33 12.69 -0.99 18.57
C TYR A 33 12.09 0.05 17.62
N ASP A 34 11.66 1.18 18.16
CA ASP A 34 11.24 2.32 17.35
C ASP A 34 11.85 3.62 17.86
N ARG A 35 12.22 4.48 16.91
CA ARG A 35 12.74 5.83 17.21
C ARG A 35 11.68 6.80 17.68
N SER A 36 10.42 6.51 17.37
CA SER A 36 9.27 7.36 17.69
C SER A 36 8.73 7.04 19.07
N PRO A 37 8.01 7.98 19.72
CA PRO A 37 7.26 7.67 20.93
C PRO A 37 6.14 6.65 20.61
N ASP A 38 5.62 6.03 21.65
CA ASP A 38 4.48 5.14 21.54
C ASP A 38 3.28 5.87 20.93
N ILE A 39 2.81 5.40 19.78
CA ILE A 39 1.67 6.00 19.05
C ILE A 39 0.38 6.04 19.90
N ARG A 40 0.28 5.25 20.96
CA ARG A 40 -0.86 5.23 21.89
C ARG A 40 -0.85 6.40 22.87
N THR A 41 0.33 6.98 23.12
CA THR A 41 0.52 8.09 24.09
C THR A 41 0.51 9.47 23.43
N VAL A 42 0.60 9.53 22.10
CA VAL A 42 0.60 10.80 21.38
C VAL A 42 -0.76 11.07 20.75
N GLU A 43 -1.18 12.34 20.72
CA GLU A 43 -2.37 12.73 19.97
C GLU A 43 -2.15 12.41 18.50
N PHE A 44 -3.09 11.65 17.94
CA PHE A 44 -3.08 11.34 16.51
C PHE A 44 -3.30 12.64 15.73
N SER A 45 -2.27 13.14 15.09
CA SER A 45 -2.32 14.43 14.36
C SER A 45 -3.11 14.35 13.05
N GLY A 46 -3.86 13.30 12.82
CA GLY A 46 -4.70 13.12 11.62
C GLY A 46 -3.94 12.96 10.30
N ARG A 47 -2.63 12.75 10.35
CA ARG A 47 -1.76 12.72 9.17
C ARG A 47 -1.51 11.29 8.71
N SER A 48 -2.47 10.70 8.02
CA SER A 48 -2.24 9.37 7.46
C SER A 48 -3.25 9.07 6.37
N ILE A 49 -2.75 8.80 5.19
CA ILE A 49 -3.55 8.20 4.12
C ILE A 49 -4.17 6.92 4.66
N ASN A 50 -5.48 6.73 4.46
CA ASN A 50 -6.13 5.47 4.82
C ASN A 50 -5.50 4.33 4.05
N LEU A 51 -5.38 3.21 4.72
CA LEU A 51 -4.88 1.98 4.15
C LEU A 51 -6.03 1.21 3.52
N VAL A 52 -5.68 0.43 2.52
CA VAL A 52 -6.59 -0.50 1.85
C VAL A 52 -6.14 -1.91 2.17
N MET A 53 -6.96 -2.68 2.89
CA MET A 53 -6.73 -4.11 3.12
C MET A 53 -7.34 -4.91 1.97
N SER A 54 -6.55 -5.77 1.35
CA SER A 54 -6.93 -6.69 0.29
C SER A 54 -6.79 -8.14 0.74
N THR A 55 -7.07 -9.09 -0.16
CA THR A 55 -6.96 -10.53 0.12
C THR A 55 -5.61 -10.92 0.74
N ARG A 56 -4.49 -10.33 0.29
CA ARG A 56 -3.14 -10.62 0.84
C ARG A 56 -2.99 -10.16 2.28
N GLY A 57 -3.49 -8.97 2.57
CA GLY A 57 -3.49 -8.45 3.94
C GLY A 57 -4.36 -9.29 4.86
N TRP A 58 -5.55 -9.69 4.40
CA TRP A 58 -6.43 -10.59 5.17
C TRP A 58 -5.80 -11.95 5.40
N LYS A 59 -5.18 -12.55 4.38
CA LYS A 59 -4.44 -13.82 4.54
C LYS A 59 -3.42 -13.76 5.67
N ALA A 60 -2.63 -12.68 5.72
CA ALA A 60 -1.64 -12.50 6.78
C ALA A 60 -2.29 -12.33 8.17
N MET A 61 -3.46 -11.69 8.27
CA MET A 61 -4.21 -11.60 9.53
C MET A 61 -4.82 -12.94 9.93
N GLU A 62 -5.40 -13.67 8.97
CA GLU A 62 -5.97 -15.01 9.17
C GLU A 62 -4.93 -16.00 9.66
N ASP A 63 -3.71 -15.98 9.13
CA ASP A 63 -2.61 -16.85 9.55
C ASP A 63 -2.25 -16.71 11.04
N VAL A 64 -2.52 -15.53 11.59
CA VAL A 64 -2.35 -15.25 13.02
C VAL A 64 -3.70 -15.04 13.74
N GLY A 65 -4.83 -15.47 13.17
CA GLY A 65 -6.16 -15.41 13.79
C GLY A 65 -6.53 -14.03 14.35
N LEU A 66 -6.14 -12.97 13.65
CA LEU A 66 -6.43 -11.57 14.03
C LEU A 66 -7.43 -10.91 13.07
N ASP A 67 -7.87 -11.60 12.02
CA ASP A 67 -8.74 -11.06 11.00
C ASP A 67 -10.09 -10.60 11.56
N ASP A 68 -10.74 -11.36 12.43
CA ASP A 68 -12.00 -10.98 13.08
C ASP A 68 -11.89 -9.68 13.90
N GLU A 69 -10.76 -9.48 14.58
CA GLU A 69 -10.52 -8.27 15.36
C GLU A 69 -10.27 -7.04 14.46
N ILE A 70 -9.53 -7.25 13.38
CA ILE A 70 -9.20 -6.17 12.45
C ILE A 70 -10.38 -5.82 11.53
N ARG A 71 -11.24 -6.78 11.20
CA ARG A 71 -12.50 -6.51 10.45
C ARG A 71 -13.41 -5.53 11.18
N LYS A 72 -13.43 -5.53 12.52
CA LYS A 72 -14.24 -4.59 13.33
C LYS A 72 -13.85 -3.13 13.17
N ILE A 73 -12.62 -2.86 12.76
CA ILE A 73 -12.08 -1.50 12.57
C ILE A 73 -11.93 -1.11 11.08
N GLY A 74 -12.45 -1.93 10.17
CA GLY A 74 -12.41 -1.69 8.72
C GLY A 74 -13.79 -1.38 8.14
N ILE A 75 -13.84 -0.54 7.12
CA ILE A 75 -15.05 -0.24 6.35
C ILE A 75 -14.94 -0.92 4.99
N PRO A 76 -15.87 -1.80 4.62
CA PRO A 76 -15.87 -2.43 3.30
C PRO A 76 -16.18 -1.40 2.21
N VAL A 77 -15.38 -1.44 1.15
CA VAL A 77 -15.47 -0.57 -0.04
C VAL A 77 -15.58 -1.48 -1.25
N ASP A 78 -16.75 -1.53 -1.87
CA ASP A 78 -17.08 -2.44 -2.97
C ASP A 78 -16.99 -1.81 -4.36
N LYS A 79 -16.75 -0.48 -4.43
CA LYS A 79 -16.74 0.28 -5.68
C LYS A 79 -15.89 1.54 -5.61
N ARG A 80 -15.58 2.06 -6.78
CA ARG A 80 -15.08 3.43 -6.98
C ARG A 80 -16.24 4.35 -7.32
N ALA A 81 -16.29 5.53 -6.70
CA ALA A 81 -17.19 6.61 -7.04
C ALA A 81 -16.38 7.69 -7.77
N ILE A 82 -16.53 7.78 -9.09
CA ILE A 82 -15.79 8.70 -9.95
C ILE A 82 -16.60 9.99 -10.09
N HIS A 83 -16.06 11.08 -9.57
CA HIS A 83 -16.64 12.41 -9.64
C HIS A 83 -16.15 13.15 -10.89
N LEU A 84 -16.99 13.24 -11.90
CA LEU A 84 -16.68 13.95 -13.13
C LEU A 84 -16.73 15.47 -12.93
N LYS A 85 -16.03 16.23 -13.78
CA LYS A 85 -15.97 17.70 -13.66
C LYS A 85 -17.34 18.38 -13.88
N ASP A 86 -18.24 17.74 -14.63
CA ASP A 86 -19.62 18.20 -14.85
C ASP A 86 -20.59 17.90 -13.68
N GLY A 87 -20.08 17.37 -12.58
CA GLY A 87 -20.83 17.02 -11.38
C GLY A 87 -21.51 15.64 -11.45
N LYS A 88 -21.38 14.89 -12.55
CA LYS A 88 -21.90 13.53 -12.61
C LYS A 88 -21.04 12.57 -11.81
N LEU A 89 -21.71 11.58 -11.22
CA LEU A 89 -21.11 10.51 -10.46
C LEU A 89 -21.23 9.19 -11.23
N ASN A 90 -20.11 8.52 -11.45
CA ASN A 90 -20.05 7.23 -12.12
C ASN A 90 -19.50 6.18 -11.14
N TYR A 91 -20.21 5.06 -10.97
CA TYR A 91 -19.81 3.97 -10.10
C TYR A 91 -19.15 2.83 -10.89
N GLN A 92 -18.02 2.38 -10.39
CA GLN A 92 -17.27 1.24 -10.92
C GLN A 92 -17.11 0.21 -9.81
N TYR A 93 -17.90 -0.85 -9.84
CA TYR A 93 -17.84 -1.94 -8.88
C TYR A 93 -16.56 -2.76 -9.06
N TYR A 94 -16.00 -3.22 -7.93
CA TYR A 94 -14.87 -4.14 -7.93
C TYR A 94 -15.36 -5.56 -8.23
N GLY A 95 -14.54 -6.33 -8.98
CA GLY A 95 -14.64 -7.77 -9.16
C GLY A 95 -16.04 -8.37 -9.24
N LYS A 96 -16.24 -9.47 -8.51
CA LYS A 96 -17.50 -10.21 -8.40
C LYS A 96 -18.33 -9.70 -7.21
N ASP A 97 -19.61 -10.04 -7.19
CA ASP A 97 -20.50 -9.72 -6.08
C ASP A 97 -19.91 -10.22 -4.74
N GLY A 98 -19.82 -9.32 -3.77
CA GLY A 98 -19.24 -9.59 -2.45
C GLY A 98 -17.74 -9.33 -2.32
N GLU A 99 -17.01 -9.06 -3.40
CA GLU A 99 -15.62 -8.63 -3.32
C GLU A 99 -15.52 -7.16 -2.92
N ALA A 100 -14.78 -6.88 -1.84
CA ALA A 100 -14.55 -5.54 -1.34
C ALA A 100 -13.10 -5.41 -0.81
N ILE A 101 -12.55 -4.24 -0.98
CA ILE A 101 -11.37 -3.81 -0.21
C ILE A 101 -11.85 -3.18 1.10
N PHE A 102 -10.99 -3.07 2.11
CA PHE A 102 -11.38 -2.47 3.37
C PHE A 102 -10.57 -1.23 3.66
N SER A 103 -11.26 -0.11 3.88
CA SER A 103 -10.63 1.13 4.35
C SER A 103 -10.30 1.01 5.83
N LEU A 104 -9.04 1.29 6.19
CA LEU A 104 -8.53 1.22 7.55
C LEU A 104 -7.76 2.50 7.88
N SER A 105 -8.07 3.12 9.01
CA SER A 105 -7.21 4.18 9.56
C SER A 105 -5.87 3.58 9.99
N ARG A 106 -4.78 4.06 9.41
CA ARG A 106 -3.42 3.58 9.71
C ARG A 106 -3.09 3.68 11.21
N GLY A 107 -3.48 4.80 11.83
CA GLY A 107 -3.21 5.02 13.25
C GLY A 107 -4.00 4.07 14.15
N VAL A 108 -5.29 3.84 13.84
CA VAL A 108 -6.14 2.90 14.60
C VAL A 108 -5.61 1.48 14.45
N LEU A 109 -5.30 1.07 13.23
CA LEU A 109 -4.74 -0.27 12.98
C LEU A 109 -3.41 -0.48 13.71
N ASN A 110 -2.48 0.50 13.66
CA ASN A 110 -1.18 0.36 14.29
C ASN A 110 -1.29 0.26 15.82
N ARG A 111 -2.11 1.10 16.46
CA ARG A 111 -2.39 1.01 17.91
C ARG A 111 -2.91 -0.36 18.27
N ARG A 112 -3.92 -0.86 17.54
CA ARG A 112 -4.51 -2.17 17.81
C ARG A 112 -3.52 -3.30 17.65
N MET A 113 -2.68 -3.25 16.61
CA MET A 113 -1.65 -4.26 16.36
C MET A 113 -0.59 -4.29 17.47
N ILE A 114 -0.17 -3.13 17.99
CA ILE A 114 0.78 -3.06 19.13
C ILE A 114 0.16 -3.67 20.38
N ASP A 115 -1.10 -3.34 20.71
CA ASP A 115 -1.82 -3.94 21.85
C ASP A 115 -1.86 -5.47 21.76
N LEU A 116 -2.18 -5.99 20.57
CA LEU A 116 -2.23 -7.43 20.31
C LEU A 116 -0.86 -8.09 20.42
N ALA A 117 0.20 -7.44 19.94
CA ALA A 117 1.56 -7.95 20.02
C ALA A 117 2.07 -8.00 21.47
N GLU A 118 1.81 -6.97 22.27
CA GLU A 118 2.16 -6.95 23.71
C GLU A 118 1.39 -8.01 24.48
N ALA A 119 0.11 -8.22 24.18
CA ALA A 119 -0.69 -9.27 24.80
C ALA A 119 -0.11 -10.67 24.55
N GLU A 120 0.60 -10.88 23.45
CA GLU A 120 1.33 -12.13 23.15
C GLU A 120 2.74 -12.17 23.75
N GLY A 121 3.17 -11.09 24.41
CA GLY A 121 4.48 -11.01 25.08
C GLY A 121 5.62 -10.55 24.17
N VAL A 122 5.33 -9.78 23.13
CA VAL A 122 6.32 -8.99 22.39
C VAL A 122 6.72 -7.79 23.25
N VAL A 123 8.01 -7.47 23.31
CA VAL A 123 8.51 -6.35 24.10
C VAL A 123 8.88 -5.19 23.17
N PHE A 124 8.27 -4.01 23.40
CA PHE A 124 8.53 -2.80 22.63
C PHE A 124 9.44 -1.83 23.40
N PHE A 125 10.36 -1.23 22.66
CA PHE A 125 11.27 -0.18 23.10
C PHE A 125 11.05 1.05 22.21
N PHE A 126 10.15 1.93 22.62
CA PHE A 126 9.88 3.21 21.95
C PHE A 126 10.96 4.24 22.32
N GLU A 127 11.12 5.28 21.48
CA GLU A 127 12.15 6.31 21.63
C GLU A 127 13.60 5.75 21.63
N HIS A 128 13.78 4.55 21.09
CA HIS A 128 15.05 3.86 20.98
C HIS A 128 15.52 3.86 19.50
N LYS A 129 16.31 4.85 19.15
CA LYS A 129 16.81 5.03 17.79
C LYS A 129 18.02 4.12 17.51
N ILE A 130 17.85 3.27 16.52
CA ILE A 130 18.95 2.46 16.00
C ILE A 130 19.77 3.34 15.05
N TRP A 131 21.07 3.50 15.36
CA TRP A 131 21.99 4.29 14.55
C TRP A 131 22.77 3.44 13.55
N ASP A 132 23.16 2.24 13.94
CA ASP A 132 23.89 1.30 13.09
C ASP A 132 23.58 -0.14 13.50
N VAL A 133 24.04 -1.09 12.69
CA VAL A 133 24.01 -2.53 12.95
C VAL A 133 25.29 -3.17 12.49
N THR A 134 25.92 -3.99 13.34
CA THR A 134 27.02 -4.87 12.92
C THR A 134 26.42 -6.12 12.30
N LEU A 135 26.42 -6.19 10.97
CA LEU A 135 25.68 -7.22 10.20
C LEU A 135 26.10 -8.64 10.57
N ALA A 136 27.42 -8.90 10.64
CA ALA A 136 27.98 -10.24 10.88
C ALA A 136 27.60 -10.84 12.26
N THR A 137 27.34 -9.99 13.25
CA THR A 137 26.99 -10.43 14.62
C THR A 137 25.56 -10.11 15.00
N ALA A 138 24.76 -9.54 14.07
CA ALA A 138 23.41 -9.06 14.35
C ALA A 138 23.35 -8.14 15.59
N THR A 139 24.32 -7.24 15.77
CA THR A 139 24.42 -6.34 16.92
C THR A 139 23.86 -4.96 16.56
N LEU A 140 22.83 -4.53 17.28
CA LEU A 140 22.24 -3.19 17.17
C LEU A 140 23.04 -2.18 17.98
N HIS A 141 23.25 -0.99 17.43
CA HIS A 141 23.87 0.16 18.07
C HIS A 141 22.78 1.22 18.37
N ILE A 142 22.46 1.39 19.65
CA ILE A 142 21.38 2.25 20.14
C ILE A 142 21.96 3.43 20.88
N GLY A 143 21.52 4.64 20.63
CA GLY A 143 22.00 5.81 21.34
C GLY A 143 21.14 7.05 21.10
N GLU A 144 21.41 8.11 21.87
CA GLU A 144 20.67 9.38 21.73
C GLU A 144 21.11 10.16 20.48
N THR A 145 22.40 10.09 20.14
CA THR A 145 22.97 10.82 19.00
C THR A 145 23.79 9.91 18.09
N GLU A 146 23.96 10.32 16.83
CA GLU A 146 24.73 9.56 15.83
C GLU A 146 26.22 9.46 16.14
N ARG A 147 26.78 10.39 16.91
CA ARG A 147 28.20 10.48 17.29
C ARG A 147 28.45 10.31 18.78
N GLY A 148 27.43 9.91 19.54
CA GLY A 148 27.51 9.69 20.99
C GLY A 148 27.98 8.28 21.34
N GLU A 149 27.91 7.98 22.63
CA GLU A 149 28.07 6.60 23.10
C GLU A 149 26.87 5.77 22.74
N TRP A 150 27.13 4.55 22.27
CA TRP A 150 26.07 3.59 21.89
C TRP A 150 26.06 2.42 22.84
N THR A 151 24.86 1.98 23.18
CA THR A 151 24.64 0.67 23.80
C THR A 151 24.58 -0.37 22.69
N GLU A 152 25.36 -1.43 22.83
CA GLU A 152 25.39 -2.55 21.90
C GLU A 152 24.52 -3.70 22.43
N LEU A 153 23.57 -4.13 21.60
CA LEU A 153 22.69 -5.25 21.91
C LEU A 153 22.77 -6.28 20.81
N GLN A 154 23.27 -7.46 21.17
CA GLN A 154 23.41 -8.58 20.25
C GLN A 154 22.15 -9.45 20.25
N TYR A 155 21.78 -9.88 19.05
CA TYR A 155 20.66 -10.75 18.75
C TYR A 155 21.12 -11.94 17.90
N ASP A 156 20.27 -12.98 17.81
CA ASP A 156 20.50 -14.05 16.85
C ASP A 156 20.16 -13.59 15.43
N LYS A 157 19.08 -12.80 15.30
CA LYS A 157 18.60 -12.23 14.03
C LYS A 157 18.12 -10.79 14.23
N VAL A 158 18.27 -9.99 13.16
CA VAL A 158 17.73 -8.62 13.08
C VAL A 158 16.88 -8.46 11.82
N PHE A 159 15.66 -7.99 11.98
CA PHE A 159 14.80 -7.61 10.88
C PHE A 159 14.69 -6.09 10.79
N GLY A 160 15.05 -5.53 9.63
CA GLY A 160 14.82 -4.12 9.32
C GLY A 160 13.42 -3.93 8.74
N ALA A 161 12.50 -3.45 9.56
CA ALA A 161 11.13 -3.04 9.22
C ALA A 161 10.92 -1.53 9.43
N ASP A 162 12.01 -0.76 9.35
CA ASP A 162 12.14 0.65 9.70
C ASP A 162 11.79 1.62 8.54
N GLY A 163 11.02 1.10 7.57
CA GLY A 163 10.34 1.88 6.55
C GLY A 163 11.23 2.37 5.41
N ALA A 164 10.67 3.22 4.57
CA ALA A 164 11.28 3.68 3.32
C ALA A 164 12.67 4.31 3.51
N PHE A 165 12.97 4.91 4.66
CA PHE A 165 14.28 5.49 4.98
C PHE A 165 15.07 4.64 5.98
N SER A 166 15.05 3.32 5.79
CA SER A 166 15.65 2.30 6.64
C SER A 166 17.12 2.54 6.94
N ARG A 167 17.49 2.52 8.21
CA ARG A 167 18.88 2.55 8.68
C ARG A 167 19.56 1.21 8.50
N ILE A 168 18.82 0.10 8.66
CA ILE A 168 19.34 -1.24 8.42
C ILE A 168 19.75 -1.40 6.95
N ARG A 169 18.88 -0.99 5.99
CA ARG A 169 19.23 -0.96 4.57
C ARG A 169 20.42 -0.06 4.30
N HIS A 170 20.49 1.13 4.91
CA HIS A 170 21.62 2.04 4.74
C HIS A 170 22.96 1.40 5.16
N ARG A 171 22.96 0.57 6.19
CA ARG A 171 24.15 -0.19 6.57
C ARG A 171 24.47 -1.28 5.55
N MET A 172 23.47 -2.00 5.06
CA MET A 172 23.63 -3.04 4.04
C MET A 172 24.16 -2.49 2.72
N GLN A 173 23.84 -1.25 2.34
CA GLN A 173 24.37 -0.57 1.15
C GLN A 173 25.90 -0.44 1.13
N ARG A 174 26.57 -0.61 2.27
CA ARG A 174 28.04 -0.59 2.35
C ARG A 174 28.67 -1.95 2.01
N GLN A 175 27.85 -2.98 1.76
CA GLN A 175 28.33 -4.27 1.30
C GLN A 175 28.60 -4.22 -0.22
N SER A 176 29.55 -5.05 -0.66
CA SER A 176 29.77 -5.25 -2.09
C SER A 176 28.52 -5.87 -2.75
N MET A 177 28.27 -5.55 -4.01
CA MET A 177 27.17 -6.11 -4.79
C MET A 177 25.77 -5.77 -4.25
N PHE A 178 25.60 -4.62 -3.58
CA PHE A 178 24.29 -4.13 -3.13
C PHE A 178 23.74 -3.11 -4.12
N ASP A 179 22.64 -3.46 -4.76
CA ASP A 179 21.89 -2.57 -5.65
C ASP A 179 20.88 -1.74 -4.86
N TYR A 180 20.81 -0.44 -5.16
CA TYR A 180 19.82 0.45 -4.58
C TYR A 180 19.38 1.52 -5.57
N SER A 181 18.10 1.72 -5.68
CA SER A 181 17.51 2.88 -6.37
C SER A 181 16.48 3.56 -5.48
N GLN A 182 16.45 4.89 -5.56
CA GLN A 182 15.46 5.75 -4.93
C GLN A 182 15.01 6.76 -5.96
N GLU A 183 13.73 6.70 -6.29
CA GLU A 183 13.13 7.56 -7.29
C GLU A 183 11.99 8.36 -6.66
N PHE A 184 12.14 9.69 -6.62
CA PHE A 184 11.08 10.60 -6.18
C PHE A 184 10.19 10.94 -7.37
N MET A 185 8.87 10.86 -7.15
CA MET A 185 7.92 11.33 -8.15
C MET A 185 7.91 12.86 -8.24
N LYS A 186 7.61 13.40 -9.43
CA LYS A 186 7.39 14.85 -9.64
C LYS A 186 6.05 15.34 -9.08
N ILE A 187 5.30 14.45 -8.44
CA ILE A 187 4.05 14.75 -7.75
C ILE A 187 4.20 14.47 -6.27
N GLY A 188 3.52 15.29 -5.48
CA GLY A 188 3.38 15.09 -4.05
C GLY A 188 1.93 14.85 -3.66
N TYR A 189 1.70 14.77 -2.37
CA TYR A 189 0.34 14.70 -1.85
C TYR A 189 0.15 15.60 -0.64
N LYS A 190 -1.11 15.98 -0.43
CA LYS A 190 -1.55 16.74 0.72
C LYS A 190 -2.84 16.15 1.28
N GLU A 191 -2.85 15.98 2.60
CA GLU A 191 -4.01 15.45 3.30
C GLU A 191 -5.00 16.56 3.61
N LEU A 192 -6.28 16.27 3.35
CA LEU A 192 -7.44 17.07 3.66
C LEU A 192 -8.46 16.21 4.42
N HIS A 193 -9.50 16.83 4.95
CA HIS A 193 -10.46 16.14 5.81
C HIS A 193 -11.91 16.49 5.47
N ILE A 194 -12.75 15.47 5.32
CA ILE A 194 -14.20 15.63 5.30
C ILE A 194 -14.71 15.22 6.69
N PRO A 195 -15.23 16.14 7.51
CA PRO A 195 -15.78 15.81 8.82
C PRO A 195 -17.11 15.05 8.70
N ALA A 196 -17.43 14.27 9.72
CA ALA A 196 -18.75 13.64 9.85
C ALA A 196 -19.88 14.69 9.86
N ASN A 197 -21.09 14.23 9.60
CA ASN A 197 -22.29 15.01 9.91
C ASN A 197 -22.43 15.18 11.44
N PRO A 198 -23.23 16.18 11.91
CA PRO A 198 -23.44 16.39 13.35
C PRO A 198 -24.01 15.17 14.10
N ASP A 199 -24.68 14.26 13.40
CA ASP A 199 -25.21 13.01 13.95
C ASP A 199 -24.21 11.84 13.88
N GLY A 200 -22.95 12.09 13.44
CA GLY A 200 -21.91 11.08 13.30
C GLY A 200 -21.98 10.26 12.02
N THR A 201 -22.92 10.53 11.11
CA THR A 201 -23.01 9.82 9.82
C THR A 201 -22.03 10.38 8.79
N HIS A 202 -21.75 9.60 7.75
CA HIS A 202 -20.90 10.00 6.64
C HIS A 202 -21.60 10.99 5.70
N LYS A 203 -20.88 12.01 5.20
CA LYS A 203 -21.42 13.02 4.26
C LYS A 203 -21.57 12.52 2.83
N ILE A 204 -20.78 11.53 2.45
CA ILE A 204 -20.82 10.88 1.14
C ILE A 204 -20.81 9.36 1.34
N ASP A 205 -20.92 8.57 0.27
CA ASP A 205 -21.03 7.10 0.37
C ASP A 205 -19.79 6.46 1.02
N GLN A 206 -19.96 5.88 2.19
CA GLN A 206 -18.87 5.25 2.97
C GLN A 206 -18.31 3.98 2.32
N ASN A 207 -19.07 3.31 1.46
CA ASN A 207 -18.71 2.06 0.83
C ASN A 207 -18.04 2.28 -0.55
N SER A 208 -17.60 3.51 -0.83
CA SER A 208 -16.93 3.89 -2.07
C SER A 208 -15.52 4.45 -1.83
N LEU A 209 -14.60 4.09 -2.71
CA LEU A 209 -13.40 4.89 -2.91
C LEU A 209 -13.76 6.06 -3.82
N HIS A 210 -13.87 7.26 -3.25
CA HIS A 210 -14.15 8.47 -4.02
C HIS A 210 -12.92 8.95 -4.74
N ILE A 211 -13.05 9.25 -6.04
CA ILE A 211 -11.97 9.74 -6.90
C ILE A 211 -12.49 10.91 -7.73
N TRP A 212 -11.77 12.01 -7.73
CA TRP A 212 -11.95 13.16 -8.61
C TRP A 212 -10.77 13.25 -9.57
N PRO A 213 -10.80 12.55 -10.73
CA PRO A 213 -9.72 12.56 -11.71
C PRO A 213 -9.69 13.91 -12.45
N ARG A 214 -8.49 14.50 -12.62
CA ARG A 214 -8.30 15.80 -13.27
C ARG A 214 -7.04 15.82 -14.14
N GLY A 215 -6.79 14.73 -14.87
CA GLY A 215 -5.62 14.61 -15.75
C GLY A 215 -4.35 14.26 -14.97
N ASN A 216 -3.47 15.25 -14.74
CA ASN A 216 -2.20 15.02 -14.03
C ASN A 216 -2.29 15.18 -12.51
N PHE A 217 -3.46 15.43 -11.96
CA PHE A 217 -3.74 15.49 -10.53
C PHE A 217 -5.10 14.86 -10.21
N MET A 218 -5.31 14.50 -8.96
CA MET A 218 -6.57 13.92 -8.49
C MET A 218 -6.77 14.13 -6.99
N LEU A 219 -8.02 14.18 -6.58
CA LEU A 219 -8.43 14.07 -5.19
C LEU A 219 -9.00 12.67 -4.95
N MET A 220 -8.70 12.08 -3.80
CA MET A 220 -9.26 10.80 -3.36
C MET A 220 -9.80 10.93 -1.95
N ALA A 221 -10.82 10.14 -1.61
CA ALA A 221 -11.33 10.06 -0.24
C ALA A 221 -11.75 8.64 0.13
N LEU A 222 -11.40 8.24 1.37
CA LEU A 222 -11.78 6.99 2.00
C LEU A 222 -12.37 7.25 3.37
N ALA A 223 -13.41 6.50 3.71
CA ALA A 223 -14.17 6.62 4.95
C ALA A 223 -13.39 6.13 6.17
N ASN A 224 -13.64 6.78 7.31
CA ASN A 224 -13.24 6.39 8.65
C ASN A 224 -14.47 5.98 9.48
N LEU A 225 -14.26 5.17 10.54
CA LEU A 225 -15.35 4.69 11.40
C LEU A 225 -16.08 5.79 12.17
N ASP A 226 -15.45 6.94 12.36
CA ASP A 226 -16.04 8.09 13.06
C ASP A 226 -16.97 8.94 12.18
N GLY A 227 -17.30 8.48 10.98
CA GLY A 227 -18.14 9.19 10.00
C GLY A 227 -17.37 10.19 9.13
N SER A 228 -16.10 10.38 9.37
CA SER A 228 -15.25 11.27 8.57
C SER A 228 -14.64 10.55 7.36
N PHE A 229 -13.98 11.35 6.48
CA PHE A 229 -13.13 10.80 5.41
C PHE A 229 -11.75 11.44 5.47
N THR A 230 -10.74 10.63 5.24
CA THR A 230 -9.41 11.10 4.88
C THR A 230 -9.38 11.37 3.39
N CYS A 231 -9.10 12.62 3.02
CA CYS A 231 -8.94 13.04 1.64
C CYS A 231 -7.47 13.24 1.32
N THR A 232 -7.07 12.87 0.11
CA THR A 232 -5.69 13.05 -0.36
C THR A 232 -5.69 13.71 -1.72
N LEU A 233 -5.12 14.91 -1.80
CA LEU A 233 -4.86 15.61 -3.07
C LEU A 233 -3.48 15.22 -3.57
N PHE A 234 -3.42 14.53 -4.71
CA PHE A 234 -2.19 14.22 -5.45
C PHE A 234 -2.03 15.20 -6.60
N MET A 235 -0.89 15.90 -6.66
CA MET A 235 -0.69 16.99 -7.62
C MET A 235 0.80 17.22 -7.88
N PRO A 236 1.22 17.72 -9.07
CA PRO A 236 2.58 18.14 -9.34
C PRO A 236 3.09 19.19 -8.34
N PHE A 237 4.39 19.19 -8.06
CA PHE A 237 5.01 20.23 -7.25
C PHE A 237 5.07 21.54 -8.00
N GLU A 238 5.40 21.52 -9.30
CA GLU A 238 5.71 22.65 -10.15
C GLU A 238 4.89 22.62 -11.45
N GLY A 239 4.74 23.76 -12.11
CA GLY A 239 4.08 23.91 -13.39
C GLY A 239 2.61 24.31 -13.28
N GLU A 240 1.86 24.12 -14.36
CA GLU A 240 0.42 24.40 -14.39
C GLU A 240 -0.33 23.39 -13.50
N ASN A 241 -1.33 23.88 -12.73
CA ASN A 241 -2.09 23.08 -11.78
C ASN A 241 -1.17 22.29 -10.81
N SER A 242 -0.36 23.03 -10.06
CA SER A 242 0.63 22.48 -9.12
C SER A 242 0.52 23.12 -7.74
N PHE A 243 1.16 22.51 -6.73
CA PHE A 243 1.27 23.08 -5.39
C PHE A 243 1.94 24.46 -5.39
N GLU A 244 2.86 24.71 -6.32
CA GLU A 244 3.53 25.99 -6.48
C GLU A 244 2.56 27.14 -6.80
N GLN A 245 1.45 26.86 -7.45
CA GLN A 245 0.44 27.88 -7.81
C GLN A 245 -0.54 28.17 -6.68
N LEU A 246 -0.63 27.31 -5.66
CA LEU A 246 -1.59 27.43 -4.56
C LEU A 246 -0.93 28.09 -3.33
N LYS A 247 -0.46 29.33 -3.48
CA LYS A 247 0.34 30.05 -2.46
C LYS A 247 -0.50 30.76 -1.40
N ASP A 248 -1.75 31.06 -1.70
CA ASP A 248 -2.65 31.79 -0.82
C ASP A 248 -4.08 31.23 -0.87
N GLU A 249 -4.92 31.72 0.05
CA GLU A 249 -6.31 31.28 0.19
C GLU A 249 -7.13 31.53 -1.06
N ALA A 250 -6.94 32.69 -1.71
CA ALA A 250 -7.73 33.07 -2.89
C ALA A 250 -7.43 32.12 -4.06
N ALA A 251 -6.15 31.80 -4.30
CA ALA A 251 -5.72 30.86 -5.33
C ALA A 251 -6.25 29.45 -5.03
N LEU A 252 -6.19 29.00 -3.78
CA LEU A 252 -6.69 27.68 -3.36
C LEU A 252 -8.21 27.57 -3.57
N VAL A 253 -8.98 28.55 -3.09
CA VAL A 253 -10.45 28.55 -3.21
C VAL A 253 -10.87 28.59 -4.69
N ALA A 254 -10.23 29.44 -5.50
CA ALA A 254 -10.50 29.49 -6.94
C ALA A 254 -10.16 28.15 -7.64
N PHE A 255 -9.06 27.51 -7.29
CA PHE A 255 -8.68 26.21 -7.82
C PHE A 255 -9.72 25.13 -7.49
N PHE A 256 -10.14 25.03 -6.22
CA PHE A 256 -11.13 24.03 -5.83
C PHE A 256 -12.51 24.32 -6.45
N ALA A 257 -12.91 25.57 -6.53
CA ALA A 257 -14.16 25.96 -7.22
C ALA A 257 -14.17 25.56 -8.70
N ASN A 258 -13.02 25.65 -9.39
CA ASN A 258 -12.90 25.29 -10.79
C ASN A 258 -12.79 23.76 -11.03
N TYR A 259 -12.03 23.06 -10.19
CA TYR A 259 -11.69 21.65 -10.44
C TYR A 259 -12.49 20.68 -9.58
N PHE A 260 -12.95 21.07 -8.40
CA PHE A 260 -13.65 20.22 -7.43
C PHE A 260 -14.89 20.93 -6.86
N PRO A 261 -15.82 21.41 -7.72
CA PRO A 261 -16.94 22.27 -7.26
C PRO A 261 -17.86 21.59 -6.25
N ASP A 262 -17.97 20.26 -6.29
CA ASP A 262 -18.78 19.44 -5.37
C ASP A 262 -18.12 19.24 -3.99
N THR A 263 -16.85 19.59 -3.82
CA THR A 263 -16.13 19.40 -2.56
C THR A 263 -16.32 20.55 -1.57
N ALA A 264 -16.69 21.74 -2.02
CA ALA A 264 -16.85 22.92 -1.16
C ALA A 264 -17.86 22.69 0.00
N ALA A 265 -18.91 21.91 -0.24
CA ALA A 265 -19.90 21.59 0.77
C ALA A 265 -19.44 20.52 1.77
N VAL A 266 -18.46 19.69 1.42
CA VAL A 266 -18.03 18.54 2.23
C VAL A 266 -16.67 18.75 2.91
N ILE A 267 -15.83 19.71 2.43
CA ILE A 267 -14.52 20.08 3.03
C ILE A 267 -14.58 21.51 3.58
N PRO A 268 -15.27 21.77 4.70
CA PRO A 268 -15.45 23.13 5.22
C PRO A 268 -14.13 23.77 5.67
N ASP A 269 -13.17 22.99 6.10
CA ASP A 269 -11.89 23.45 6.63
C ASP A 269 -10.75 23.40 5.59
N LEU A 270 -11.07 23.43 4.31
CA LEU A 270 -10.13 23.30 3.20
C LEU A 270 -8.88 24.17 3.36
N VAL A 271 -9.06 25.46 3.60
CA VAL A 271 -7.96 26.44 3.71
C VAL A 271 -7.07 26.10 4.90
N ARG A 272 -7.67 25.88 6.06
CA ARG A 272 -6.94 25.50 7.28
C ARG A 272 -6.10 24.25 7.07
N ASP A 273 -6.70 23.18 6.56
CA ASP A 273 -6.06 21.90 6.41
C ASP A 273 -4.96 21.94 5.33
N PHE A 274 -5.21 22.65 4.24
CA PHE A 274 -4.24 22.78 3.16
C PHE A 274 -2.95 23.49 3.60
N PHE A 275 -3.06 24.59 4.35
CA PHE A 275 -1.87 25.33 4.78
C PHE A 275 -1.24 24.80 6.07
N LYS A 276 -2.01 24.11 6.92
CA LYS A 276 -1.48 23.47 8.13
C LYS A 276 -0.72 22.19 7.82
N ASN A 277 -1.23 21.36 6.89
CA ASN A 277 -0.63 20.08 6.58
C ASN A 277 0.55 20.24 5.60
N PRO A 278 1.69 19.56 5.83
CA PRO A 278 2.80 19.61 4.90
C PRO A 278 2.45 18.93 3.57
N THR A 279 3.08 19.39 2.49
CA THR A 279 3.11 18.66 1.23
C THR A 279 4.16 17.54 1.35
N SER A 280 3.74 16.31 1.14
CA SER A 280 4.58 15.13 1.28
C SER A 280 5.03 14.61 -0.09
N TYR A 281 6.19 13.98 -0.11
CA TYR A 281 6.79 13.38 -1.31
C TYR A 281 6.34 11.92 -1.46
N LEU A 282 6.33 11.46 -2.70
CA LEU A 282 6.15 10.06 -3.06
C LEU A 282 7.47 9.54 -3.62
N ALA A 283 7.91 8.39 -3.15
CA ALA A 283 9.13 7.76 -3.61
C ALA A 283 8.96 6.25 -3.78
N ILE A 284 9.67 5.70 -4.75
CA ILE A 284 9.83 4.26 -4.93
C ILE A 284 11.25 3.92 -4.53
N MET A 285 11.40 2.88 -3.73
CA MET A 285 12.70 2.37 -3.32
C MET A 285 12.79 0.90 -3.68
N LYS A 286 13.89 0.54 -4.33
CA LYS A 286 14.22 -0.84 -4.69
C LYS A 286 15.62 -1.13 -4.23
N CYS A 287 15.86 -2.30 -3.68
CA CYS A 287 17.19 -2.76 -3.33
C CYS A 287 17.34 -4.27 -3.51
N TYR A 288 18.59 -4.73 -3.54
CA TYR A 288 18.95 -6.14 -3.52
C TYR A 288 20.46 -6.25 -3.16
N PRO A 289 20.86 -7.25 -2.34
CA PRO A 289 20.06 -8.27 -1.65
C PRO A 289 19.25 -7.68 -0.48
N TRP A 290 18.21 -8.42 -0.03
CA TRP A 290 17.43 -8.06 1.14
C TRP A 290 17.94 -8.69 2.43
N THR A 291 18.89 -9.60 2.31
CA THR A 291 19.42 -10.37 3.43
C THR A 291 20.93 -10.29 3.49
N PHE A 292 21.46 -10.44 4.68
CA PHE A 292 22.89 -10.57 4.92
C PHE A 292 23.11 -11.86 5.72
N GLU A 293 23.71 -12.87 5.05
CA GLU A 293 23.89 -14.21 5.61
C GLU A 293 22.58 -14.73 6.26
N ASP A 294 22.69 -15.44 7.37
CA ASP A 294 21.57 -15.87 8.21
C ASP A 294 21.21 -14.85 9.31
N LYS A 295 21.77 -13.63 9.29
CA LYS A 295 21.78 -12.67 10.42
C LYS A 295 20.76 -11.54 10.28
N VAL A 296 20.69 -10.90 9.13
CA VAL A 296 19.91 -9.68 8.94
C VAL A 296 19.01 -9.80 7.72
N ALA A 297 17.74 -9.37 7.84
CA ALA A 297 16.81 -9.29 6.70
C ALA A 297 16.04 -7.97 6.70
N LEU A 298 15.76 -7.44 5.50
CA LEU A 298 14.85 -6.32 5.27
C LEU A 298 13.46 -6.83 4.92
N ILE A 299 12.41 -6.12 5.38
CA ILE A 299 11.02 -6.47 5.13
C ILE A 299 10.15 -5.22 4.95
N GLY A 300 9.12 -5.30 4.12
CA GLY A 300 8.22 -4.20 3.83
C GLY A 300 8.91 -3.01 3.18
N ASP A 301 8.52 -1.79 3.53
CA ASP A 301 9.07 -0.56 2.94
C ASP A 301 10.59 -0.41 3.10
N ALA A 302 11.21 -1.11 4.06
CA ALA A 302 12.66 -1.13 4.20
C ALA A 302 13.34 -1.81 3.01
N SER A 303 12.70 -2.77 2.37
CA SER A 303 13.17 -3.48 1.17
C SER A 303 12.59 -2.94 -0.14
N HIS A 304 11.31 -2.52 -0.15
CA HIS A 304 10.56 -2.15 -1.36
C HIS A 304 9.44 -1.14 -1.09
N ALA A 305 9.79 0.10 -0.81
CA ALA A 305 8.78 1.15 -0.69
C ALA A 305 8.15 1.47 -2.05
N ILE A 306 6.83 1.54 -2.09
CA ILE A 306 6.05 1.81 -3.30
C ILE A 306 5.11 2.99 -3.12
N VAL A 307 4.62 3.55 -4.22
CA VAL A 307 3.63 4.62 -4.20
C VAL A 307 2.22 4.08 -3.91
N PRO A 308 1.32 4.89 -3.31
CA PRO A 308 0.06 4.39 -2.73
C PRO A 308 -1.06 4.11 -3.73
N PHE A 309 -0.86 4.34 -5.02
CA PHE A 309 -1.95 4.38 -5.99
C PHE A 309 -2.69 3.06 -6.23
N TYR A 310 -2.08 1.93 -5.95
CA TYR A 310 -2.76 0.63 -5.95
C TYR A 310 -3.31 0.24 -4.56
N GLY A 311 -2.87 0.94 -3.50
CA GLY A 311 -3.23 0.62 -2.12
C GLY A 311 -2.52 -0.64 -1.58
N HIS A 312 -1.43 -1.08 -2.18
CA HIS A 312 -0.80 -2.37 -1.90
C HIS A 312 0.50 -2.33 -1.09
N GLY A 313 0.98 -1.17 -0.62
CA GLY A 313 2.21 -1.10 0.18
C GLY A 313 2.16 -1.97 1.44
N MET A 314 1.12 -1.80 2.25
CA MET A 314 0.89 -2.64 3.44
C MET A 314 0.64 -4.11 3.06
N ASN A 315 -0.19 -4.38 2.05
CA ASN A 315 -0.52 -5.74 1.62
C ASN A 315 0.72 -6.51 1.13
N ALA A 316 1.62 -5.85 0.40
CA ALA A 316 2.88 -6.43 -0.04
C ALA A 316 3.81 -6.74 1.13
N GLY A 317 3.92 -5.82 2.11
CA GLY A 317 4.70 -6.04 3.33
C GLY A 317 4.12 -7.13 4.23
N PHE A 318 2.79 -7.29 4.27
CA PHE A 318 2.14 -8.39 4.98
C PHE A 318 2.35 -9.73 4.26
N GLU A 319 2.30 -9.74 2.94
CA GLU A 319 2.63 -10.92 2.14
C GLU A 319 4.11 -11.33 2.30
N ASP A 320 5.04 -10.38 2.51
CA ASP A 320 6.42 -10.71 2.86
C ASP A 320 6.48 -11.59 4.12
N ILE A 321 5.66 -11.26 5.13
CA ILE A 321 5.62 -12.02 6.40
C ILE A 321 5.01 -13.40 6.17
N THR A 322 3.92 -13.50 5.42
CA THR A 322 3.30 -14.78 5.06
C THR A 322 4.32 -15.68 4.39
N VAL A 323 5.02 -15.19 3.36
CA VAL A 323 6.03 -15.97 2.63
C VAL A 323 7.21 -16.35 3.52
N LEU A 324 7.71 -15.41 4.34
CA LEU A 324 8.77 -15.70 5.31
C LEU A 324 8.37 -16.82 6.28
N SER A 325 7.14 -16.77 6.81
CA SER A 325 6.59 -17.79 7.71
C SER A 325 6.46 -19.14 7.05
N GLU A 326 6.04 -19.18 5.78
CA GLU A 326 6.01 -20.42 4.97
C GLU A 326 7.41 -21.01 4.81
N MET A 327 8.43 -20.16 4.54
CA MET A 327 9.83 -20.62 4.44
C MET A 327 10.34 -21.14 5.79
N MET A 328 10.02 -20.46 6.90
CA MET A 328 10.37 -20.92 8.26
C MET A 328 9.72 -22.27 8.56
N THR A 329 8.47 -22.46 8.18
CA THR A 329 7.77 -23.75 8.34
C THR A 329 8.43 -24.86 7.52
N LYS A 330 8.84 -24.54 6.29
CA LYS A 330 9.42 -25.50 5.34
C LYS A 330 10.85 -25.91 5.68
N TYR A 331 11.69 -24.96 6.10
CA TYR A 331 13.12 -25.16 6.27
C TYR A 331 13.58 -25.21 7.74
N GLY A 332 12.68 -25.00 8.70
CA GLY A 332 12.98 -25.09 10.13
C GLY A 332 14.01 -24.05 10.59
N ASP A 333 15.13 -24.54 11.13
CA ASP A 333 16.21 -23.68 11.68
C ASP A 333 17.27 -23.25 10.65
N ASP A 334 17.09 -23.63 9.37
CA ASP A 334 18.02 -23.26 8.29
C ASP A 334 17.74 -21.84 7.79
N TRP A 335 18.15 -20.86 8.59
CA TRP A 335 17.94 -19.44 8.30
C TRP A 335 18.68 -18.95 7.04
N GLU A 336 19.78 -19.58 6.66
CA GLU A 336 20.47 -19.24 5.42
C GLU A 336 19.58 -19.53 4.20
N THR A 337 19.01 -20.74 4.16
CA THR A 337 18.06 -21.13 3.11
C THR A 337 16.76 -20.31 3.19
N ILE A 338 16.22 -20.06 4.40
CA ILE A 338 15.00 -19.26 4.60
C ILE A 338 15.19 -17.87 3.97
N PHE A 339 16.28 -17.18 4.31
CA PHE A 339 16.53 -15.84 3.81
C PHE A 339 16.82 -15.81 2.31
N ALA A 340 17.55 -16.81 1.79
CA ALA A 340 17.81 -16.90 0.36
C ALA A 340 16.51 -17.10 -0.45
N GLU A 341 15.65 -18.04 -0.05
CA GLU A 341 14.40 -18.31 -0.76
C GLU A 341 13.35 -17.19 -0.56
N TYR A 342 13.30 -16.57 0.62
CA TYR A 342 12.47 -15.40 0.87
C TYR A 342 12.76 -14.26 -0.13
N GLN A 343 13.99 -13.77 -0.18
CA GLN A 343 14.34 -12.66 -1.08
C GLN A 343 14.19 -13.02 -2.55
N LYS A 344 14.51 -14.28 -2.94
CA LYS A 344 14.34 -14.77 -4.31
C LYS A 344 12.88 -14.78 -4.74
N SER A 345 11.98 -15.19 -3.87
CA SER A 345 10.54 -15.23 -4.12
C SER A 345 9.93 -13.83 -4.14
N ARG A 346 10.33 -12.97 -3.18
CA ARG A 346 9.65 -11.70 -2.97
C ARG A 346 10.12 -10.57 -3.89
N LYS A 347 11.42 -10.54 -4.26
CA LYS A 347 11.99 -9.45 -5.08
C LYS A 347 11.26 -9.22 -6.40
N PRO A 348 10.98 -10.24 -7.26
CA PRO A 348 10.23 -10.04 -8.50
C PRO A 348 8.81 -9.52 -8.25
N ASN A 349 8.17 -9.95 -7.18
CA ASN A 349 6.82 -9.53 -6.81
C ASN A 349 6.78 -8.07 -6.32
N ALA A 350 7.76 -7.66 -5.55
CA ALA A 350 7.91 -6.27 -5.10
C ALA A 350 8.16 -5.31 -6.27
N ASP A 351 8.99 -5.71 -7.23
CA ASP A 351 9.23 -4.92 -8.44
C ASP A 351 7.96 -4.79 -9.30
N ALA A 352 7.20 -5.88 -9.44
CA ALA A 352 5.96 -5.90 -10.20
C ALA A 352 4.87 -5.01 -9.56
N ILE A 353 4.67 -5.06 -8.24
CA ILE A 353 3.67 -4.20 -7.60
C ILE A 353 4.09 -2.73 -7.60
N ALA A 354 5.39 -2.42 -7.57
CA ALA A 354 5.88 -1.06 -7.75
C ALA A 354 5.50 -0.51 -9.13
N GLU A 355 5.70 -1.31 -10.20
CA GLU A 355 5.30 -0.94 -11.55
C GLU A 355 3.78 -0.82 -11.71
N LEU A 356 3.02 -1.80 -11.22
CA LEU A 356 1.55 -1.76 -11.20
C LEU A 356 1.03 -0.51 -10.51
N SER A 357 1.66 -0.08 -9.41
CA SER A 357 1.25 1.13 -8.68
C SER A 357 1.45 2.41 -9.50
N LEU A 358 2.53 2.50 -10.28
CA LEU A 358 2.75 3.62 -11.20
C LEU A 358 1.73 3.62 -12.36
N ARG A 359 1.49 2.45 -12.97
CA ARG A 359 0.50 2.32 -14.05
C ARG A 359 -0.90 2.69 -13.57
N ASN A 360 -1.26 2.31 -12.34
CA ASN A 360 -2.57 2.64 -11.77
C ASN A 360 -2.74 4.14 -11.50
N PHE A 361 -1.67 4.87 -11.17
CA PHE A 361 -1.74 6.34 -11.10
C PHE A 361 -2.18 6.95 -12.42
N ILE A 362 -1.56 6.55 -13.53
CA ILE A 362 -1.92 7.04 -14.87
C ILE A 362 -3.37 6.66 -15.19
N GLU A 363 -3.77 5.43 -14.89
CA GLU A 363 -5.15 4.98 -15.09
C GLU A 363 -6.14 5.86 -14.33
N MET A 364 -5.94 6.03 -13.03
CA MET A 364 -6.86 6.75 -12.16
C MET A 364 -6.93 8.25 -12.43
N SER A 365 -5.81 8.86 -12.79
CA SER A 365 -5.73 10.31 -12.99
C SER A 365 -6.17 10.77 -14.38
N THR A 366 -5.92 9.95 -15.43
CA THR A 366 -6.14 10.35 -16.83
C THR A 366 -7.17 9.50 -17.57
N LYS A 367 -7.15 8.15 -17.37
CA LYS A 367 -7.92 7.24 -18.22
C LYS A 367 -9.36 7.00 -17.75
N THR A 368 -9.67 7.21 -16.48
CA THR A 368 -11.02 6.97 -15.93
C THR A 368 -12.12 7.87 -16.54
N ALA A 369 -11.73 8.92 -17.26
CA ALA A 369 -12.64 9.78 -18.02
C ALA A 369 -12.54 9.58 -19.55
N ASP A 370 -11.70 8.67 -20.04
CA ASP A 370 -11.51 8.39 -21.47
C ASP A 370 -12.54 7.36 -21.97
N GLU A 371 -13.34 7.73 -22.96
CA GLU A 371 -14.44 6.89 -23.47
C GLU A 371 -13.94 5.55 -24.07
N LYS A 372 -12.78 5.55 -24.74
CA LYS A 372 -12.21 4.31 -25.30
C LYS A 372 -11.74 3.38 -24.21
N PHE A 373 -11.10 3.92 -23.18
CA PHE A 373 -10.69 3.15 -22.02
C PHE A 373 -11.89 2.57 -21.27
N LEU A 374 -12.96 3.36 -21.08
CA LEU A 374 -14.19 2.89 -20.46
C LEU A 374 -14.85 1.77 -21.28
N LEU A 375 -14.85 1.88 -22.61
CA LEU A 375 -15.34 0.82 -23.49
C LEU A 375 -14.48 -0.45 -23.36
N GLN A 376 -13.15 -0.32 -23.35
CA GLN A 376 -12.25 -1.45 -23.15
C GLN A 376 -12.58 -2.16 -21.83
N LYS A 377 -12.70 -1.42 -20.71
CA LYS A 377 -13.05 -2.00 -19.40
C LYS A 377 -14.44 -2.65 -19.38
N LYS A 378 -15.39 -2.10 -20.16
CA LYS A 378 -16.70 -2.70 -20.33
C LYS A 378 -16.63 -4.04 -21.07
N ILE A 379 -15.81 -4.15 -22.10
CA ILE A 379 -15.57 -5.40 -22.85
C ILE A 379 -14.88 -6.42 -21.94
N GLU A 380 -13.81 -6.02 -21.23
CA GLU A 380 -13.09 -6.88 -20.29
C GLU A 380 -14.04 -7.47 -19.24
N LYS A 381 -14.89 -6.63 -18.64
CA LYS A 381 -15.88 -7.08 -17.65
C LYS A 381 -16.90 -8.06 -18.26
N TRP A 382 -17.50 -7.69 -19.39
CA TRP A 382 -18.47 -8.54 -20.08
C TRP A 382 -17.87 -9.91 -20.43
N PHE A 383 -16.66 -9.94 -20.95
CA PHE A 383 -15.99 -11.19 -21.30
C PHE A 383 -15.62 -12.00 -20.05
N SER A 384 -15.15 -11.35 -18.99
CA SER A 384 -14.86 -11.99 -17.71
C SER A 384 -16.11 -12.60 -17.05
N ASP A 385 -17.24 -11.87 -17.09
CA ASP A 385 -18.52 -12.37 -16.53
C ASP A 385 -18.99 -13.64 -17.26
N LYS A 386 -18.76 -13.72 -18.58
CA LYS A 386 -19.13 -14.84 -19.44
C LYS A 386 -18.12 -16.00 -19.38
N HIS A 387 -16.84 -15.72 -19.20
CA HIS A 387 -15.73 -16.68 -19.21
C HIS A 387 -14.81 -16.47 -17.98
N PRO A 388 -15.30 -16.67 -16.77
CA PRO A 388 -14.53 -16.38 -15.55
C PRO A 388 -13.33 -17.31 -15.34
N ASP A 389 -13.30 -18.45 -16.02
CA ASP A 389 -12.19 -19.40 -16.07
C ASP A 389 -11.07 -18.97 -17.04
N LYS A 390 -11.37 -18.12 -18.03
CA LYS A 390 -10.43 -17.68 -19.05
C LYS A 390 -9.90 -16.27 -18.84
N TRP A 391 -10.69 -15.43 -18.19
CA TRP A 391 -10.38 -14.01 -18.01
C TRP A 391 -10.70 -13.51 -16.60
N MET A 392 -9.66 -13.11 -15.89
CA MET A 392 -9.80 -12.32 -14.66
C MET A 392 -9.13 -10.96 -14.91
N PRO A 393 -9.85 -9.84 -14.75
CA PRO A 393 -9.27 -8.50 -14.92
C PRO A 393 -8.06 -8.28 -14.01
N LEU A 394 -7.05 -7.55 -14.49
CA LEU A 394 -5.79 -7.32 -13.78
C LEU A 394 -6.02 -6.80 -12.35
N TYR A 395 -6.93 -5.82 -12.17
CA TYR A 395 -7.21 -5.29 -10.84
C TYR A 395 -7.72 -6.37 -9.87
N SER A 396 -8.66 -7.20 -10.31
CA SER A 396 -9.20 -8.31 -9.49
C SER A 396 -8.12 -9.34 -9.17
N ARG A 397 -7.26 -9.66 -10.14
CA ARG A 397 -6.14 -10.58 -9.99
C ARG A 397 -5.14 -10.11 -8.93
N VAL A 398 -4.80 -8.83 -8.94
CA VAL A 398 -3.88 -8.23 -7.97
C VAL A 398 -4.50 -8.09 -6.58
N THR A 399 -5.79 -7.70 -6.51
CA THR A 399 -6.44 -7.27 -5.26
C THR A 399 -7.18 -8.41 -4.56
N PHE A 400 -7.84 -9.30 -5.34
CA PHE A 400 -8.72 -10.35 -4.81
C PHE A 400 -8.18 -11.77 -5.00
N SER A 401 -6.88 -11.91 -5.31
CA SER A 401 -6.23 -13.22 -5.36
C SER A 401 -4.86 -13.21 -4.67
N LEU A 402 -4.32 -14.40 -4.43
CA LEU A 402 -2.95 -14.60 -3.92
C LEU A 402 -1.96 -14.91 -5.04
N GLN A 403 -2.35 -14.80 -6.31
CA GLN A 403 -1.44 -15.01 -7.42
C GLN A 403 -0.25 -14.06 -7.34
N PRO A 404 1.01 -14.50 -7.53
CA PRO A 404 2.18 -13.64 -7.47
C PRO A 404 2.01 -12.35 -8.31
N TYR A 405 2.43 -11.20 -7.79
CA TYR A 405 2.30 -9.92 -8.50
C TYR A 405 3.03 -9.92 -9.86
N SER A 406 4.17 -10.61 -9.94
CA SER A 406 4.94 -10.75 -11.18
C SER A 406 4.18 -11.52 -12.26
N GLU A 407 3.46 -12.57 -11.87
CA GLU A 407 2.59 -13.33 -12.77
C GLU A 407 1.35 -12.50 -13.16
N ALA A 408 0.74 -11.82 -12.18
CA ALA A 408 -0.41 -10.94 -12.44
C ALA A 408 -0.06 -9.84 -13.43
N LEU A 409 1.12 -9.23 -13.31
CA LEU A 409 1.64 -8.23 -14.24
C LEU A 409 1.80 -8.82 -15.65
N ALA A 410 2.48 -9.96 -15.77
CA ALA A 410 2.73 -10.59 -17.07
C ALA A 410 1.42 -10.98 -17.79
N ILE A 411 0.45 -11.54 -17.04
CA ILE A 411 -0.87 -11.87 -17.60
C ILE A 411 -1.63 -10.60 -17.97
N GLY A 412 -1.57 -9.56 -17.14
CA GLY A 412 -2.19 -8.27 -17.42
C GLY A 412 -1.64 -7.63 -18.70
N ASP A 413 -0.34 -7.70 -18.93
CA ASP A 413 0.30 -7.22 -20.15
C ASP A 413 -0.17 -8.00 -21.38
N PHE A 414 -0.28 -9.32 -21.28
CA PHE A 414 -0.83 -10.16 -22.34
C PHE A 414 -2.31 -9.83 -22.62
N GLN A 415 -3.13 -9.68 -21.58
CA GLN A 415 -4.54 -9.27 -21.73
C GLN A 415 -4.67 -7.90 -22.38
N ASN A 416 -3.79 -6.95 -22.02
CA ASN A 416 -3.80 -5.63 -22.64
C ASN A 416 -3.47 -5.70 -24.14
N GLN A 417 -2.50 -6.52 -24.58
CA GLN A 417 -2.19 -6.75 -25.99
C GLN A 417 -3.39 -7.33 -26.77
N ILE A 418 -4.16 -8.23 -26.16
CA ILE A 418 -5.41 -8.73 -26.74
C ILE A 418 -6.41 -7.58 -26.92
N MET A 419 -6.62 -6.79 -25.87
CA MET A 419 -7.58 -5.68 -25.90
C MET A 419 -7.18 -4.59 -26.90
N GLU A 420 -5.91 -4.31 -27.07
CA GLU A 420 -5.43 -3.39 -28.12
C GLU A 420 -5.88 -3.83 -29.53
N GLN A 421 -5.84 -5.13 -29.81
CA GLN A 421 -6.33 -5.68 -31.10
C GLN A 421 -7.86 -5.65 -31.18
N VAL A 422 -8.57 -5.97 -30.10
CA VAL A 422 -10.04 -5.93 -30.04
C VAL A 422 -10.55 -4.51 -30.26
N MET A 423 -9.92 -3.52 -29.63
CA MET A 423 -10.30 -2.10 -29.77
C MET A 423 -10.04 -1.51 -31.18
N GLN A 424 -9.29 -2.22 -32.03
CA GLN A 424 -9.09 -1.85 -33.43
C GLN A 424 -10.14 -2.47 -34.39
N MET A 425 -11.05 -3.31 -33.87
CA MET A 425 -12.10 -3.90 -34.71
C MET A 425 -13.04 -2.82 -35.25
N PRO A 426 -13.49 -2.93 -36.54
CA PRO A 426 -14.46 -2.00 -37.09
C PRO A 426 -15.75 -1.96 -36.24
N ASN A 427 -16.27 -0.75 -36.00
CA ASN A 427 -17.51 -0.53 -35.27
C ASN A 427 -17.55 -1.12 -33.84
N ILE A 428 -16.41 -1.27 -33.17
CA ILE A 428 -16.30 -1.87 -31.84
C ILE A 428 -17.26 -1.26 -30.82
N GLU A 429 -17.52 0.04 -30.94
CA GLU A 429 -18.45 0.79 -30.06
C GLU A 429 -19.88 0.25 -30.12
N THR A 430 -20.29 -0.35 -31.24
CA THR A 430 -21.63 -0.90 -31.43
C THR A 430 -21.67 -2.42 -31.24
N ILE A 431 -20.58 -3.14 -31.53
CA ILE A 431 -20.53 -4.60 -31.51
C ILE A 431 -19.81 -5.13 -30.25
N TRP A 432 -19.48 -4.30 -29.28
CA TRP A 432 -18.60 -4.57 -28.15
C TRP A 432 -18.92 -5.86 -27.36
N ASN A 433 -20.20 -6.33 -27.38
CA ASN A 433 -20.68 -7.55 -26.71
C ASN A 433 -21.18 -8.62 -27.70
N SER A 434 -20.71 -8.59 -28.94
CA SER A 434 -21.11 -9.55 -29.96
C SER A 434 -20.31 -10.85 -29.91
N GLU A 435 -20.83 -11.90 -30.55
CA GLU A 435 -20.14 -13.18 -30.74
C GLU A 435 -18.83 -13.01 -31.53
N GLU A 436 -18.76 -12.03 -32.45
CA GLU A 436 -17.55 -11.70 -33.20
C GLU A 436 -16.41 -11.24 -32.27
N VAL A 437 -16.70 -10.33 -31.33
CA VAL A 437 -15.73 -9.86 -30.32
C VAL A 437 -15.35 -10.98 -29.38
N GLU A 438 -16.31 -11.79 -28.93
CA GLU A 438 -16.06 -12.95 -28.10
C GLU A 438 -15.09 -13.94 -28.73
N ASN A 439 -15.37 -14.35 -29.98
CA ASN A 439 -14.52 -15.27 -30.74
C ASN A 439 -13.13 -14.68 -30.97
N LYS A 440 -13.03 -13.39 -31.27
CA LYS A 440 -11.74 -12.71 -31.43
C LYS A 440 -10.90 -12.81 -30.15
N ILE A 441 -11.48 -12.57 -28.97
CA ILE A 441 -10.77 -12.68 -27.69
C ILE A 441 -10.36 -14.14 -27.45
N ILE A 442 -11.26 -15.10 -27.67
CA ILE A 442 -10.98 -16.54 -27.49
C ILE A 442 -9.84 -17.00 -28.39
N ASP A 443 -9.79 -16.55 -29.63
CA ASP A 443 -8.73 -16.92 -30.57
C ASP A 443 -7.37 -16.32 -30.18
N LEU A 444 -7.36 -15.12 -29.64
CA LEU A 444 -6.14 -14.45 -29.15
C LEU A 444 -5.64 -15.02 -27.81
N LEU A 445 -6.48 -15.75 -27.07
CA LEU A 445 -6.10 -16.46 -25.82
C LEU A 445 -5.44 -17.82 -26.08
N LYS A 446 -5.48 -18.36 -27.31
CA LYS A 446 -4.81 -19.61 -27.71
C LYS A 446 -3.32 -19.42 -27.94
#